data_48edfe7bb72852e2ed2d5e44a191423e
#
_entry.id   48edfe7bb72852e2ed2d5e44a191423e
#
_cell.length_a   1.000
_cell.length_b   1.000
_cell.length_c   1.000
_cell.angle_alpha   90.00
_cell.angle_beta   90.00
_cell.angle_gamma   90.00
#
_symmetry.space_group_name_H-M   'P 1'
#
loop_
_entity.id
_entity.type
_entity.pdbx_description
1 polymer ?
#
loop_
_entity_poly.entity_id
_entity_poly.type
_entity_poly.pdbx_seq_one_letter_code
_entity_poly.pdbx_strand_id
1 'polypeptide(L)'
;MFTAQVFNVMVGSLSGIMEEEFAVKEFIRQWNQQHAQESGRLLLSLEWNTVPAALDATDVVIALVDNWVGDTRVIDHCIATGKRVILLFNAFADPGNTIESEHQAVAAFRERVQSHCRCLEYRGTAELRQRVEDAIGEI
;
A
#
# COMPACT_ATOMS: atom_id res chain seq x y z
N MET A 1 -8.81 -28.15 5.77
CA MET A 1 -8.61 -27.13 6.83
C MET A 1 -7.12 -27.01 7.12
N PHE A 2 -6.62 -25.82 7.33
CA PHE A 2 -5.22 -25.55 7.66
C PHE A 2 -5.10 -24.39 8.65
N THR A 3 -3.97 -24.32 9.33
CA THR A 3 -3.66 -23.24 10.26
C THR A 3 -2.78 -22.21 9.55
N ALA A 4 -3.08 -20.93 9.75
CA ALA A 4 -2.30 -19.85 9.17
C ALA A 4 -2.11 -18.72 10.16
N GLN A 5 -0.98 -18.02 10.04
CA GLN A 5 -0.75 -16.72 10.68
C GLN A 5 -1.44 -15.66 9.85
N VAL A 6 -2.31 -14.87 10.46
CA VAL A 6 -3.09 -13.84 9.77
C VAL A 6 -2.43 -12.48 9.94
N PHE A 7 -2.18 -11.82 8.81
CA PHE A 7 -1.69 -10.44 8.78
C PHE A 7 -2.81 -9.52 8.32
N ASN A 8 -3.12 -8.52 9.09
CA ASN A 8 -4.11 -7.49 8.74
C ASN A 8 -3.41 -6.43 7.88
N VAL A 9 -3.84 -6.31 6.63
CA VAL A 9 -3.25 -5.41 5.63
C VAL A 9 -4.26 -4.32 5.29
N MET A 10 -3.97 -3.09 5.67
CA MET A 10 -4.80 -1.96 5.30
C MET A 10 -4.38 -1.47 3.92
N VAL A 11 -5.31 -1.45 2.98
CA VAL A 11 -5.05 -1.07 1.58
C VAL A 11 -5.81 0.20 1.26
N GLY A 12 -5.13 1.16 0.66
CA GLY A 12 -5.77 2.39 0.25
C GLY A 12 -4.93 3.19 -0.74
N SER A 13 -5.44 4.38 -1.07
CA SER A 13 -4.78 5.30 -1.98
C SER A 13 -4.72 6.70 -1.36
N LEU A 14 -3.55 7.32 -1.39
CA LEU A 14 -3.37 8.71 -0.98
C LEU A 14 -3.80 9.69 -2.07
N SER A 15 -4.05 9.18 -3.27
CA SER A 15 -4.43 9.99 -4.45
C SER A 15 -5.85 9.70 -4.94
N GLY A 16 -6.62 8.87 -4.21
CA GLY A 16 -8.00 8.54 -4.58
C GLY A 16 -8.14 7.63 -5.80
N ILE A 17 -7.13 6.81 -6.12
CA ILE A 17 -7.13 5.93 -7.29
C ILE A 17 -7.85 4.63 -6.95
N MET A 18 -9.17 4.60 -7.11
CA MET A 18 -9.99 3.46 -6.69
C MET A 18 -9.78 2.19 -7.51
N GLU A 19 -9.48 2.31 -8.79
CA GLU A 19 -9.27 1.14 -9.67
C GLU A 19 -8.04 0.35 -9.26
N GLU A 20 -6.92 1.02 -9.04
CA GLU A 20 -5.68 0.39 -8.61
C GLU A 20 -5.79 -0.14 -7.19
N GLU A 21 -6.49 0.57 -6.31
CA GLU A 21 -6.76 0.09 -4.96
C GLU A 21 -7.53 -1.23 -4.98
N PHE A 22 -8.56 -1.31 -5.81
CA PHE A 22 -9.33 -2.54 -6.00
C PHE A 22 -8.45 -3.66 -6.57
N ALA A 23 -7.60 -3.33 -7.54
CA ALA A 23 -6.68 -4.29 -8.14
C ALA A 23 -5.71 -4.88 -7.11
N VAL A 24 -5.17 -4.05 -6.23
CA VAL A 24 -4.27 -4.51 -5.15
C VAL A 24 -4.99 -5.50 -4.23
N LYS A 25 -6.21 -5.21 -3.83
CA LYS A 25 -7.02 -6.11 -3.00
C LYS A 25 -7.25 -7.45 -3.70
N GLU A 26 -7.51 -7.42 -5.00
CA GLU A 26 -7.70 -8.62 -5.81
C GLU A 26 -6.40 -9.45 -5.92
N PHE A 27 -5.26 -8.80 -6.11
CA PHE A 27 -3.97 -9.48 -6.15
C PHE A 27 -3.67 -10.17 -4.81
N ILE A 28 -3.99 -9.53 -3.69
CA ILE A 28 -3.85 -10.14 -2.35
C ILE A 28 -4.75 -11.36 -2.23
N ARG A 29 -6.01 -11.26 -2.67
CA ARG A 29 -6.95 -12.39 -2.64
C ARG A 29 -6.43 -13.57 -3.46
N GLN A 30 -5.93 -13.32 -4.65
CA GLN A 30 -5.35 -14.36 -5.52
C GLN A 30 -4.11 -14.98 -4.90
N TRP A 31 -3.26 -14.16 -4.29
CA TRP A 31 -2.08 -14.65 -3.59
C TRP A 31 -2.47 -15.63 -2.47
N ASN A 32 -3.48 -15.28 -1.68
CA ASN A 32 -3.98 -16.16 -0.62
C ASN A 32 -4.45 -17.49 -1.16
N GLN A 33 -5.19 -17.50 -2.26
CA GLN A 33 -5.68 -18.73 -2.88
C GLN A 33 -4.53 -19.63 -3.32
N GLN A 34 -3.45 -19.05 -3.82
CA GLN A 34 -2.32 -19.79 -4.38
C GLN A 34 -1.31 -20.21 -3.32
N HIS A 35 -1.15 -19.44 -2.25
CA HIS A 35 0.01 -19.59 -1.35
C HIS A 35 -0.31 -19.72 0.13
N ALA A 36 -1.51 -19.38 0.60
CA ALA A 36 -1.78 -19.32 2.04
C ALA A 36 -1.57 -20.66 2.74
N GLN A 37 -2.05 -21.74 2.17
CA GLN A 37 -1.92 -23.07 2.76
C GLN A 37 -0.45 -23.50 2.82
N GLU A 38 0.28 -23.31 1.74
CA GLU A 38 1.69 -23.68 1.63
C GLU A 38 2.59 -22.83 2.52
N SER A 39 2.35 -21.50 2.53
CA SER A 39 3.17 -20.57 3.29
C SER A 39 2.82 -20.49 4.77
N GLY A 40 1.60 -20.90 5.15
CA GLY A 40 1.09 -20.73 6.50
C GLY A 40 0.77 -19.28 6.83
N ARG A 41 0.63 -18.40 5.83
CA ARG A 41 0.32 -16.97 6.00
C ARG A 41 -0.93 -16.61 5.20
N LEU A 42 -1.82 -15.89 5.84
CA LEU A 42 -3.05 -15.36 5.23
C LEU A 42 -3.08 -13.85 5.39
N LEU A 43 -3.29 -13.12 4.30
CA LEU A 43 -3.36 -11.68 4.31
C LEU A 43 -4.83 -11.24 4.26
N LEU A 44 -5.28 -10.56 5.30
CA LEU A 44 -6.64 -10.06 5.40
C LEU A 44 -6.67 -8.58 5.07
N SER A 45 -7.30 -8.22 3.96
CA SER A 45 -7.42 -6.82 3.55
C SER A 45 -8.40 -6.07 4.42
N LEU A 46 -7.97 -4.94 4.98
CA LEU A 46 -8.80 -4.03 5.74
C LEU A 46 -9.08 -2.77 4.95
N GLU A 47 -10.25 -2.19 5.15
CA GLU A 47 -10.60 -0.89 4.55
C GLU A 47 -9.77 0.23 5.18
N TRP A 48 -9.45 1.24 4.36
CA TRP A 48 -8.73 2.43 4.81
C TRP A 48 -9.52 3.13 5.92
N ASN A 49 -8.89 3.31 7.08
CA ASN A 49 -9.58 3.80 8.26
C ASN A 49 -8.61 4.53 9.20
N THR A 50 -9.03 5.68 9.71
CA THR A 50 -8.24 6.49 10.65
C THR A 50 -8.62 6.26 12.11
N VAL A 51 -9.60 5.41 12.39
CA VAL A 51 -10.02 5.09 13.76
C VAL A 51 -8.88 4.36 14.49
N PRO A 52 -8.52 4.79 15.71
CA PRO A 52 -7.39 4.20 16.44
C PRO A 52 -7.44 2.68 16.57
N ALA A 53 -8.61 2.10 16.84
CA ALA A 53 -8.76 0.65 16.96
C ALA A 53 -8.41 -0.07 15.66
N ALA A 54 -8.80 0.49 14.50
CA ALA A 54 -8.47 -0.07 13.20
C ALA A 54 -6.98 0.03 12.89
N LEU A 55 -6.37 1.16 13.25
CA LEU A 55 -4.93 1.37 13.08
C LEU A 55 -4.12 0.42 13.97
N ASP A 56 -4.55 0.21 15.20
CA ASP A 56 -3.88 -0.70 16.12
C ASP A 56 -3.96 -2.15 15.65
N ALA A 57 -5.07 -2.53 15.01
CA ALA A 57 -5.26 -3.87 14.46
C ALA A 57 -4.48 -4.13 13.18
N THR A 58 -3.96 -3.10 12.54
CA THR A 58 -3.24 -3.20 11.27
C THR A 58 -1.80 -3.64 11.50
N ASP A 59 -1.35 -4.62 10.72
CA ASP A 59 0.04 -5.09 10.73
C ASP A 59 0.88 -4.44 9.63
N VAL A 60 0.26 -4.26 8.45
CA VAL A 60 0.93 -3.72 7.27
C VAL A 60 -0.01 -2.74 6.57
N VAL A 61 0.53 -1.67 6.06
CA VAL A 61 -0.19 -0.73 5.20
C VAL A 61 0.40 -0.80 3.80
N ILE A 62 -0.47 -0.95 2.81
CA ILE A 62 -0.12 -0.81 1.39
C ILE A 62 -0.92 0.37 0.84
N ALA A 63 -0.22 1.41 0.43
CA ALA A 63 -0.87 2.62 -0.08
C ALA A 63 -0.33 3.00 -1.46
N LEU A 64 -1.24 3.39 -2.33
CA LEU A 64 -0.95 3.85 -3.68
C LEU A 64 -0.80 5.37 -3.70
N VAL A 65 0.19 5.85 -4.42
CA VAL A 65 0.43 7.28 -4.62
C VAL A 65 0.54 7.57 -6.11
N ASP A 66 -0.29 8.48 -6.60
CA ASP A 66 -0.27 8.90 -7.99
C ASP A 66 0.26 10.33 -8.10
N ASN A 67 -0.51 11.26 -8.62
CA ASN A 67 -0.06 12.61 -8.94
C ASN A 67 -0.34 13.65 -7.85
N TRP A 68 -0.93 13.26 -6.71
CA TRP A 68 -1.09 14.13 -5.55
C TRP A 68 -1.15 13.30 -4.27
N VAL A 69 -0.97 13.96 -3.13
CA VAL A 69 -1.03 13.33 -1.82
C VAL A 69 -2.09 14.03 -0.98
N GLY A 70 -3.08 13.27 -0.52
CA GLY A 70 -4.12 13.77 0.37
C GLY A 70 -3.76 13.58 1.85
N ASP A 71 -4.65 12.95 2.59
CA ASP A 71 -4.50 12.73 4.03
C ASP A 71 -3.43 11.65 4.31
N THR A 72 -2.38 12.01 5.03
CA THR A 72 -1.27 11.12 5.38
C THR A 72 -1.33 10.59 6.81
N ARG A 73 -2.42 10.82 7.55
CA ARG A 73 -2.51 10.46 8.98
C ARG A 73 -2.30 8.97 9.24
N VAL A 74 -2.82 8.10 8.39
CA VAL A 74 -2.62 6.65 8.53
C VAL A 74 -1.14 6.31 8.39
N ILE A 75 -0.48 6.86 7.38
CA ILE A 75 0.95 6.60 7.12
C ILE A 75 1.79 7.11 8.30
N ASP A 76 1.54 8.34 8.72
CA ASP A 76 2.31 8.95 9.80
C ASP A 76 2.13 8.20 11.13
N HIS A 77 0.90 7.75 11.43
CA HIS A 77 0.62 6.96 12.62
C HIS A 77 1.35 5.61 12.56
N CYS A 78 1.29 4.92 11.44
CA CYS A 78 1.93 3.61 11.29
C CYS A 78 3.46 3.71 11.36
N ILE A 79 4.05 4.75 10.80
CA ILE A 79 5.49 5.01 10.95
C ILE A 79 5.82 5.23 12.44
N ALA A 80 5.06 6.08 13.12
CA ALA A 80 5.30 6.41 14.53
C ALA A 80 5.16 5.20 15.46
N THR A 81 4.31 4.24 15.11
CA THR A 81 4.08 3.02 15.91
C THR A 81 4.89 1.82 15.43
N GLY A 82 5.80 1.99 14.49
CA GLY A 82 6.71 0.95 14.01
C GLY A 82 6.06 -0.12 13.14
N LYS A 83 4.91 0.16 12.55
CA LYS A 83 4.25 -0.78 11.63
C LYS A 83 4.90 -0.71 10.25
N ARG A 84 4.78 -1.82 9.49
CA ARG A 84 5.32 -1.88 8.14
C ARG A 84 4.45 -1.07 7.19
N VAL A 85 5.06 -0.16 6.44
CA VAL A 85 4.38 0.67 5.45
C VAL A 85 5.04 0.46 4.09
N ILE A 86 4.23 0.12 3.10
CA ILE A 86 4.64 -0.10 1.71
C ILE A 86 3.91 0.92 0.85
N LEU A 87 4.65 1.76 0.16
CA LEU A 87 4.13 2.78 -0.73
C LEU A 87 4.44 2.44 -2.18
N LEU A 88 3.40 2.44 -3.01
CA LEU A 88 3.49 2.11 -4.43
C LEU A 88 3.25 3.38 -5.23
N PHE A 89 4.31 3.94 -5.81
CA PHE A 89 4.27 5.17 -6.60
C PHE A 89 4.05 4.87 -8.08
N ASN A 90 3.03 5.49 -8.67
CA ASN A 90 2.75 5.32 -10.09
C ASN A 90 3.74 6.15 -10.91
N ALA A 91 4.65 5.47 -11.59
CA ALA A 91 5.65 6.10 -12.45
C ALA A 91 5.07 6.65 -13.77
N PHE A 92 3.83 6.26 -14.09
CA PHE A 92 3.09 6.79 -15.25
C PHE A 92 2.16 7.95 -14.91
N ALA A 93 2.20 8.45 -13.66
CA ALA A 93 1.46 9.65 -13.30
C ALA A 93 1.83 10.76 -14.28
N ASP A 94 0.81 11.35 -14.94
CA ASP A 94 1.01 12.31 -16.01
C ASP A 94 1.31 13.71 -15.44
N PRO A 95 2.57 14.20 -15.56
CA PRO A 95 2.89 15.54 -15.07
C PRO A 95 2.18 16.65 -15.84
N GLY A 96 1.67 16.37 -17.04
CA GLY A 96 0.88 17.32 -17.82
C GLY A 96 -0.50 17.59 -17.27
N ASN A 97 -1.06 16.65 -16.49
CA ASN A 97 -2.36 16.77 -15.83
C ASN A 97 -2.25 17.16 -14.35
N THR A 98 -1.05 17.42 -13.87
CA THR A 98 -0.77 17.73 -12.48
C THR A 98 -0.21 19.14 -12.37
N ILE A 99 -0.74 19.94 -11.44
CA ILE A 99 -0.14 21.25 -11.18
C ILE A 99 1.22 21.06 -10.49
N GLU A 100 2.14 21.97 -10.75
CA GLU A 100 3.53 21.91 -10.25
C GLU A 100 3.59 21.70 -8.73
N SER A 101 2.73 22.41 -7.99
CA SER A 101 2.70 22.32 -6.52
C SER A 101 2.28 20.93 -6.02
N GLU A 102 1.38 20.24 -6.72
CA GLU A 102 0.99 18.87 -6.36
C GLU A 102 2.12 17.89 -6.65
N HIS A 103 2.79 18.06 -7.79
CA HIS A 103 3.93 17.23 -8.15
C HIS A 103 5.07 17.38 -7.13
N GLN A 104 5.36 18.61 -6.73
CA GLN A 104 6.37 18.89 -5.70
C GLN A 104 5.96 18.31 -4.36
N ALA A 105 4.67 18.32 -4.02
CA ALA A 105 4.16 17.74 -2.78
C ALA A 105 4.35 16.23 -2.73
N VAL A 106 4.15 15.53 -3.85
CA VAL A 106 4.42 14.09 -3.95
C VAL A 106 5.91 13.80 -3.74
N ALA A 107 6.77 14.55 -4.39
CA ALA A 107 8.23 14.39 -4.26
C ALA A 107 8.69 14.66 -2.82
N ALA A 108 8.17 15.72 -2.19
CA ALA A 108 8.49 16.06 -0.81
C ALA A 108 7.99 14.99 0.17
N PHE A 109 6.79 14.46 -0.04
CA PHE A 109 6.25 13.36 0.76
C PHE A 109 7.15 12.12 0.64
N ARG A 110 7.52 11.73 -0.56
CA ARG A 110 8.40 10.58 -0.79
C ARG A 110 9.73 10.75 -0.07
N GLU A 111 10.34 11.92 -0.20
CA GLU A 111 11.62 12.23 0.47
C GLU A 111 11.47 12.12 2.00
N ARG A 112 10.36 12.64 2.55
CA ARG A 112 10.11 12.62 3.98
C ARG A 112 9.98 11.19 4.54
N VAL A 113 9.34 10.28 3.81
CA VAL A 113 8.99 8.95 4.33
C VAL A 113 9.91 7.82 3.85
N GLN A 114 10.77 8.05 2.85
CA GLN A 114 11.53 6.98 2.20
C GLN A 114 12.47 6.21 3.14
N SER A 115 12.92 6.82 4.23
CA SER A 115 13.77 6.15 5.23
C SER A 115 12.96 5.30 6.21
N HIS A 116 11.63 5.45 6.25
CA HIS A 116 10.72 4.77 7.18
C HIS A 116 9.78 3.79 6.50
N CYS A 117 9.68 3.85 5.17
CA CYS A 117 8.74 3.07 4.39
C CYS A 117 9.46 2.32 3.27
N ARG A 118 8.87 1.23 2.83
CA ARG A 118 9.29 0.56 1.61
C ARG A 118 8.62 1.28 0.44
N CYS A 119 9.40 2.02 -0.34
CA CYS A 119 8.91 2.76 -1.50
C CYS A 119 9.23 2.01 -2.78
N LEU A 120 8.21 1.65 -3.54
CA LEU A 120 8.33 0.94 -4.82
C LEU A 120 7.65 1.74 -5.92
N GLU A 121 8.11 1.58 -7.14
CA GLU A 121 7.50 2.20 -8.31
C GLU A 121 6.87 1.13 -9.20
N TYR A 122 5.77 1.48 -9.87
CA TYR A 122 5.14 0.62 -10.84
C TYR A 122 4.72 1.39 -12.09
N ARG A 123 4.67 0.69 -13.21
CA ARG A 123 4.24 1.22 -14.51
C ARG A 123 3.21 0.25 -15.07
N GLY A 124 1.93 0.62 -14.96
CA GLY A 124 0.84 -0.21 -15.41
C GLY A 124 0.51 -1.38 -14.50
N THR A 125 -0.57 -2.08 -14.83
CA THR A 125 -1.19 -3.09 -13.98
C THR A 125 -0.32 -4.32 -13.77
N ALA A 126 0.38 -4.78 -14.80
CA ALA A 126 1.23 -5.97 -14.69
C ALA A 126 2.38 -5.76 -13.71
N GLU A 127 3.00 -4.58 -13.76
CA GLU A 127 4.08 -4.24 -12.86
C GLU A 127 3.56 -3.97 -11.45
N LEU A 128 2.36 -3.39 -11.32
CA LEU A 128 1.70 -3.23 -10.03
C LEU A 128 1.51 -4.59 -9.35
N ARG A 129 1.02 -5.58 -10.09
CA ARG A 129 0.88 -6.94 -9.57
C ARG A 129 2.20 -7.50 -9.06
N GLN A 130 3.27 -7.34 -9.84
CA GLN A 130 4.59 -7.82 -9.47
C GLN A 130 5.09 -7.15 -8.19
N ARG A 131 4.88 -5.83 -8.05
CA ARG A 131 5.28 -5.10 -6.85
C ARG A 131 4.49 -5.53 -5.61
N VAL A 132 3.19 -5.82 -5.77
CA VAL A 132 2.38 -6.35 -4.67
C VAL A 132 2.89 -7.73 -4.24
N GLU A 133 3.17 -8.61 -5.18
CA GLU A 133 3.72 -9.94 -4.89
C GLU A 133 5.08 -9.85 -4.19
N ASP A 134 5.96 -8.95 -4.66
CA ASP A 134 7.26 -8.69 -4.03
C ASP A 134 7.07 -8.19 -2.58
N ALA A 135 6.15 -7.26 -2.38
CA ALA A 135 5.85 -6.71 -1.05
C ALA A 135 5.31 -7.77 -0.09
N ILE A 136 4.42 -8.64 -0.57
CA ILE A 136 3.88 -9.74 0.23
C ILE A 136 5.01 -10.70 0.64
N GLY A 137 5.95 -10.95 -0.24
CA GLY A 137 7.09 -11.80 0.07
C GLY A 137 7.99 -11.26 1.19
N GLU A 138 7.95 -9.96 1.43
CA GLU A 138 8.72 -9.29 2.48
C GLU A 138 8.00 -9.25 3.84
N ILE A 139 6.73 -9.62 3.89
CA ILE A 139 5.91 -9.60 5.11
C ILE A 139 6.26 -10.75 6.08
#